data_7014e062c049bea649ec953f8473f61b
#
_entry.id   7014e062c049bea649ec953f8473f61b
#
_cell.length_a   1.000
_cell.length_b   1.000
_cell.length_c   1.000
_cell.angle_alpha   90.00
_cell.angle_beta   90.00
_cell.angle_gamma   90.00
#
_symmetry.space_group_name_H-M   'P 1'
#
loop_
_entity.id
_entity.type
_entity.pdbx_description
1 polymer ?
#
loop_
_entity_poly.entity_id
_entity_poly.type
_entity_poly.pdbx_seq_one_letter_code
_entity_poly.pdbx_strand_id
1 'polypeptide(L)'
;MNVNFEYSKTLTGEGSILLLLSIVPYAGWVLGIIGVILFLRGIKELANYYQDKEIYENSLTGVKFYIIALIAAGVAIAAIVIGVGSATGFTFTGFAPTVGFGVGLVAFLGGLVVAFIFYILAALHLRKTFNTLAQKSGEASFTTAGNLLWWGAILSIILVGFVLIFIAWIFATIGFFTMKSRQFQQYTPQPNGATPPSTQPQQSPGNGMNQNNYAMGGKRFNDSRN
;
A
#
# COMPACT_ATOMS: atom_id res chain seq x y z
N MET A 1 -9.71 17.83 6.39
CA MET A 1 -9.10 17.71 5.04
C MET A 1 -10.00 16.84 4.20
N ASN A 2 -10.55 17.39 3.09
CA ASN A 2 -11.31 16.57 2.15
C ASN A 2 -10.33 15.74 1.33
N VAL A 3 -10.20 14.46 1.67
CA VAL A 3 -9.38 13.52 0.89
C VAL A 3 -10.13 13.18 -0.39
N ASN A 4 -9.58 13.57 -1.53
CA ASN A 4 -10.17 13.23 -2.82
C ASN A 4 -9.80 11.78 -3.17
N PHE A 5 -10.76 10.87 -3.05
CA PHE A 5 -10.59 9.46 -3.32
C PHE A 5 -10.10 9.17 -4.75
N GLU A 6 -10.69 9.85 -5.74
CA GLU A 6 -10.33 9.66 -7.15
C GLU A 6 -8.87 10.07 -7.42
N TYR A 7 -8.43 11.18 -6.84
CA TYR A 7 -7.04 11.61 -6.92
C TYR A 7 -6.09 10.59 -6.27
N SER A 8 -6.45 10.10 -5.08
CA SER A 8 -5.61 9.16 -4.32
C SER A 8 -5.41 7.84 -5.05
N LYS A 9 -6.49 7.26 -5.62
CA LYS A 9 -6.41 6.01 -6.37
C LYS A 9 -5.63 6.18 -7.68
N THR A 10 -5.84 7.28 -8.41
CA THR A 10 -5.12 7.57 -9.64
C THR A 10 -3.63 7.72 -9.38
N LEU A 11 -3.25 8.49 -8.36
CA LEU A 11 -1.86 8.69 -7.98
C LEU A 11 -1.16 7.38 -7.61
N THR A 12 -1.86 6.49 -6.89
CA THR A 12 -1.32 5.17 -6.53
C THR A 12 -1.23 4.25 -7.75
N GLY A 13 -2.24 4.28 -8.61
CA GLY A 13 -2.26 3.53 -9.86
C GLY A 13 -1.14 3.94 -10.82
N GLU A 14 -0.94 5.25 -11.01
CA GLU A 14 0.19 5.79 -11.79
C GLU A 14 1.54 5.36 -11.20
N GLY A 15 1.69 5.44 -9.87
CA GLY A 15 2.88 4.94 -9.19
C GLY A 15 3.13 3.46 -9.46
N SER A 16 2.09 2.64 -9.47
CA SER A 16 2.16 1.20 -9.77
C SER A 16 2.56 0.93 -11.22
N ILE A 17 2.07 1.73 -12.18
CA ILE A 17 2.47 1.65 -13.59
C ILE A 17 3.96 1.99 -13.75
N LEU A 18 4.43 3.04 -13.08
CA LEU A 18 5.86 3.41 -13.11
C LEU A 18 6.74 2.31 -12.52
N LEU A 19 6.27 1.63 -11.48
CA LEU A 19 6.96 0.46 -10.92
C LEU A 19 6.98 -0.71 -11.92
N LEU A 20 5.93 -0.95 -12.69
CA LEU A 20 5.93 -1.92 -13.78
C LEU A 20 6.93 -1.55 -14.88
N LEU A 21 6.95 -0.27 -15.26
CA LEU A 21 7.87 0.25 -16.29
C LEU A 21 9.32 0.29 -15.81
N SER A 22 9.59 0.15 -14.51
CA SER A 22 10.95 0.13 -13.97
C SER A 22 11.80 -1.04 -14.44
N ILE A 23 11.19 -2.04 -15.09
CA ILE A 23 11.91 -3.16 -15.74
C ILE A 23 12.65 -2.73 -17.01
N VAL A 24 12.34 -1.55 -17.58
CA VAL A 24 12.97 -1.07 -18.82
C VAL A 24 14.45 -0.71 -18.56
N PRO A 25 15.40 -1.29 -19.30
CA PRO A 25 16.82 -0.96 -19.15
C PRO A 25 17.08 0.55 -19.32
N TYR A 26 18.07 1.08 -18.60
CA TYR A 26 18.51 2.49 -18.60
C TYR A 26 17.53 3.49 -17.98
N ALA A 27 16.24 3.44 -18.31
CA ALA A 27 15.22 4.36 -17.75
C ALA A 27 14.56 3.83 -16.47
N GLY A 28 14.58 2.51 -16.28
CA GLY A 28 13.79 1.83 -15.24
C GLY A 28 14.12 2.25 -13.82
N TRP A 29 15.38 2.53 -13.51
CA TRP A 29 15.76 2.94 -12.15
C TRP A 29 15.20 4.33 -11.78
N VAL A 30 15.15 5.27 -12.73
CA VAL A 30 14.52 6.58 -12.52
C VAL A 30 13.01 6.42 -12.35
N LEU A 31 12.38 5.65 -13.26
CA LEU A 31 10.95 5.36 -13.21
C LEU A 31 10.56 4.64 -11.91
N GLY A 32 11.42 3.72 -11.43
CA GLY A 32 11.20 3.02 -10.16
C GLY A 32 11.21 3.96 -8.96
N ILE A 33 12.16 4.88 -8.88
CA ILE A 33 12.22 5.88 -7.79
C ILE A 33 10.97 6.76 -7.80
N ILE A 34 10.61 7.31 -8.96
CA ILE A 34 9.41 8.14 -9.09
C ILE A 34 8.16 7.31 -8.75
N GLY A 35 8.07 6.08 -9.26
CA GLY A 35 6.98 5.15 -8.99
C GLY A 35 6.78 4.88 -7.51
N VAL A 36 7.85 4.60 -6.76
CA VAL A 36 7.79 4.40 -5.30
C VAL A 36 7.27 5.65 -4.58
N ILE A 37 7.73 6.83 -4.98
CA ILE A 37 7.30 8.10 -4.35
C ILE A 37 5.81 8.34 -4.59
N LEU A 38 5.34 8.19 -5.84
CA LEU A 38 3.93 8.37 -6.19
C LEU A 38 3.06 7.33 -5.49
N PHE A 39 3.48 6.06 -5.53
CA PHE A 39 2.81 4.95 -4.85
C PHE A 39 2.64 5.23 -3.35
N LEU A 40 3.71 5.58 -2.63
CA LEU A 40 3.64 5.88 -1.19
C LEU A 40 2.77 7.10 -0.88
N ARG A 41 2.82 8.14 -1.71
CA ARG A 41 1.93 9.31 -1.55
C ARG A 41 0.47 8.91 -1.72
N GLY A 42 0.15 8.19 -2.78
CA GLY A 42 -1.20 7.72 -3.03
C GLY A 42 -1.71 6.77 -1.94
N ILE A 43 -0.87 5.83 -1.50
CA ILE A 43 -1.20 4.93 -0.36
C ILE A 43 -1.46 5.71 0.93
N LYS A 44 -0.71 6.78 1.19
CA LYS A 44 -0.93 7.64 2.36
C LYS A 44 -2.31 8.31 2.31
N GLU A 45 -2.69 8.83 1.16
CA GLU A 45 -4.01 9.42 0.98
C GLU A 45 -5.14 8.39 1.08
N LEU A 46 -4.95 7.18 0.52
CA LEU A 46 -5.89 6.07 0.69
C LEU A 46 -6.01 5.63 2.15
N ALA A 47 -4.90 5.57 2.90
CA ALA A 47 -4.91 5.29 4.33
C ALA A 47 -5.73 6.34 5.10
N ASN A 48 -5.58 7.61 4.76
CA ASN A 48 -6.39 8.70 5.33
C ASN A 48 -7.87 8.58 4.96
N TYR A 49 -8.17 8.22 3.71
CA TYR A 49 -9.55 8.01 3.24
C TYR A 49 -10.24 6.86 3.96
N TYR A 50 -9.55 5.72 4.10
CA TYR A 50 -10.07 4.56 4.81
C TYR A 50 -9.95 4.67 6.34
N GLN A 51 -9.30 5.74 6.86
CA GLN A 51 -9.02 5.94 8.29
C GLN A 51 -8.28 4.75 8.91
N ASP A 52 -7.37 4.17 8.14
CA ASP A 52 -6.59 3.00 8.52
C ASP A 52 -5.10 3.24 8.25
N LYS A 53 -4.39 3.61 9.31
CA LYS A 53 -2.96 3.94 9.25
C LYS A 53 -2.09 2.74 8.89
N GLU A 54 -2.58 1.51 9.19
CA GLU A 54 -1.81 0.29 8.91
C GLU A 54 -1.53 0.12 7.42
N ILE A 55 -2.43 0.61 6.55
CA ILE A 55 -2.23 0.60 5.09
C ILE A 55 -0.93 1.32 4.72
N TYR A 56 -0.73 2.52 5.27
CA TYR A 56 0.47 3.32 4.99
C TYR A 56 1.71 2.78 5.71
N GLU A 57 1.59 2.42 6.98
CA GLU A 57 2.71 1.94 7.80
C GLU A 57 3.30 0.64 7.25
N ASN A 58 2.45 -0.31 6.85
CA ASN A 58 2.90 -1.55 6.21
C ASN A 58 3.56 -1.27 4.86
N SER A 59 2.98 -0.41 4.01
CA SER A 59 3.59 -0.03 2.73
C SER A 59 4.95 0.63 2.93
N LEU A 60 5.05 1.59 3.84
CA LEU A 60 6.30 2.29 4.12
C LEU A 60 7.38 1.34 4.65
N THR A 61 7.00 0.43 5.54
CA THR A 61 7.90 -0.58 6.10
C THR A 61 8.35 -1.56 5.01
N GLY A 62 7.44 -1.99 4.14
CA GLY A 62 7.77 -2.82 2.98
C GLY A 62 8.76 -2.15 2.05
N VAL A 63 8.55 -0.88 1.74
CA VAL A 63 9.48 -0.10 0.89
C VAL A 63 10.85 0.09 1.57
N LYS A 64 10.90 0.34 2.87
CA LYS A 64 12.16 0.43 3.63
C LYS A 64 12.95 -0.88 3.52
N PHE A 65 12.32 -2.03 3.75
CA PHE A 65 12.98 -3.33 3.59
C PHE A 65 13.41 -3.60 2.15
N TYR A 66 12.63 -3.19 1.17
CA TYR A 66 13.00 -3.29 -0.23
C TYR A 66 14.26 -2.48 -0.56
N ILE A 67 14.37 -1.25 -0.07
CA ILE A 67 15.56 -0.42 -0.24
C ILE A 67 16.79 -1.07 0.41
N ILE A 68 16.64 -1.62 1.63
CA ILE A 68 17.73 -2.34 2.32
C ILE A 68 18.15 -3.56 1.48
N ALA A 69 17.19 -4.32 0.94
CA ALA A 69 17.47 -5.46 0.06
C ALA A 69 18.26 -5.04 -1.19
N LEU A 70 17.88 -3.91 -1.83
CA LEU A 70 18.59 -3.38 -2.99
C LEU A 70 20.03 -2.97 -2.66
N ILE A 71 20.24 -2.31 -1.52
CA ILE A 71 21.57 -1.91 -1.06
C ILE A 71 22.42 -3.17 -0.81
N ALA A 72 21.87 -4.16 -0.10
CA ALA A 72 22.58 -5.41 0.19
C ALA A 72 22.94 -6.17 -1.10
N ALA A 73 22.02 -6.23 -2.07
CA ALA A 73 22.28 -6.83 -3.39
C ALA A 73 23.37 -6.05 -4.16
N GLY A 74 23.32 -4.72 -4.13
CA GLY A 74 24.34 -3.87 -4.75
C GLY A 74 25.73 -4.09 -4.16
N VAL A 75 25.83 -4.18 -2.84
CA VAL A 75 27.09 -4.49 -2.14
C VAL A 75 27.58 -5.91 -2.51
N ALA A 76 26.67 -6.89 -2.57
CA ALA A 76 27.02 -8.25 -3.00
C ALA A 76 27.60 -8.29 -4.42
N ILE A 77 26.93 -7.61 -5.37
CA ILE A 77 27.42 -7.51 -6.76
C ILE A 77 28.78 -6.82 -6.81
N ALA A 78 28.96 -5.72 -6.06
CA ALA A 78 30.25 -5.03 -6.01
C ALA A 78 31.36 -5.95 -5.47
N ALA A 79 31.08 -6.75 -4.46
CA ALA A 79 32.04 -7.69 -3.87
C ALA A 79 32.52 -8.74 -4.89
N ILE A 80 31.62 -9.33 -5.69
CA ILE A 80 32.00 -10.31 -6.70
C ILE A 80 32.77 -9.66 -7.86
N VAL A 81 32.37 -8.47 -8.31
CA VAL A 81 33.06 -7.72 -9.38
C VAL A 81 34.50 -7.40 -8.95
N ILE A 82 34.69 -6.93 -7.70
CA ILE A 82 36.03 -6.66 -7.16
C ILE A 82 36.83 -7.96 -7.03
N GLY A 83 36.22 -9.05 -6.53
CA GLY A 83 36.86 -10.34 -6.38
C GLY A 83 37.33 -10.91 -7.72
N VAL A 84 36.51 -10.86 -8.76
CA VAL A 84 36.86 -11.29 -10.13
C VAL A 84 37.92 -10.37 -10.73
N GLY A 85 37.79 -9.05 -10.58
CA GLY A 85 38.77 -8.08 -11.06
C GLY A 85 40.14 -8.31 -10.47
N SER A 86 40.22 -8.59 -9.17
CA SER A 86 41.49 -8.91 -8.49
C SER A 86 42.12 -10.21 -9.00
N ALA A 87 41.32 -11.23 -9.33
CA ALA A 87 41.78 -12.51 -9.84
C ALA A 87 42.30 -12.41 -11.31
N THR A 88 41.71 -11.53 -12.11
CA THR A 88 42.06 -11.38 -13.54
C THR A 88 43.09 -10.25 -13.81
N GLY A 89 43.50 -9.50 -12.77
CA GLY A 89 44.34 -8.33 -12.89
C GLY A 89 43.65 -7.11 -13.50
N PHE A 90 42.35 -7.17 -13.71
CA PHE A 90 41.55 -6.08 -14.26
C PHE A 90 41.04 -5.21 -13.10
N THR A 91 41.67 -4.05 -12.89
CA THR A 91 41.23 -3.11 -11.83
C THR A 91 40.49 -1.93 -12.47
N PHE A 92 39.20 -1.80 -12.13
CA PHE A 92 38.34 -0.68 -12.59
C PHE A 92 38.72 0.68 -11.97
N THR A 93 39.47 0.69 -10.88
CA THR A 93 39.70 1.90 -10.09
C THR A 93 41.14 1.92 -9.57
N GLY A 94 42.22 1.89 -10.14
CA GLY A 94 43.54 2.11 -9.58
C GLY A 94 43.82 1.74 -8.08
N PHE A 95 42.81 1.46 -7.32
CA PHE A 95 42.80 0.85 -5.99
C PHE A 95 42.50 -0.62 -6.14
N ALA A 96 43.52 -1.47 -6.17
CA ALA A 96 43.36 -2.90 -6.04
C ALA A 96 43.25 -3.24 -4.54
N PRO A 97 42.06 -3.44 -3.95
CA PRO A 97 42.00 -4.20 -2.72
C PRO A 97 42.38 -5.63 -3.14
N THR A 98 43.44 -6.16 -2.55
CA THR A 98 43.89 -7.56 -2.72
C THR A 98 42.90 -8.54 -2.08
N VAL A 99 41.62 -8.37 -2.40
CA VAL A 99 40.55 -9.27 -1.96
C VAL A 99 40.50 -10.38 -2.96
N GLY A 100 41.08 -11.53 -2.61
CA GLY A 100 41.07 -12.71 -3.49
C GLY A 100 39.65 -13.12 -3.88
N PHE A 101 39.50 -13.74 -5.06
CA PHE A 101 38.22 -14.22 -5.61
C PHE A 101 37.37 -14.99 -4.57
N GLY A 102 38.00 -15.81 -3.71
CA GLY A 102 37.30 -16.56 -2.67
C GLY A 102 36.57 -15.67 -1.66
N VAL A 103 37.21 -14.59 -1.21
CA VAL A 103 36.58 -13.64 -0.27
C VAL A 103 35.47 -12.88 -0.97
N GLY A 104 35.64 -12.46 -2.23
CA GLY A 104 34.61 -11.82 -3.05
C GLY A 104 33.38 -12.72 -3.22
N LEU A 105 33.58 -14.01 -3.46
CA LEU A 105 32.51 -15.00 -3.61
C LEU A 105 31.74 -15.20 -2.31
N VAL A 106 32.44 -15.36 -1.16
CA VAL A 106 31.79 -15.51 0.15
C VAL A 106 30.99 -14.25 0.49
N ALA A 107 31.54 -13.05 0.26
CA ALA A 107 30.84 -11.80 0.50
C ALA A 107 29.61 -11.64 -0.43
N PHE A 108 29.71 -12.05 -1.69
CA PHE A 108 28.60 -12.09 -2.64
C PHE A 108 27.48 -13.00 -2.16
N LEU A 109 27.77 -14.26 -1.82
CA LEU A 109 26.77 -15.21 -1.35
C LEU A 109 26.13 -14.76 -0.04
N GLY A 110 26.91 -14.28 0.92
CA GLY A 110 26.41 -13.73 2.17
C GLY A 110 25.49 -12.51 1.94
N GLY A 111 25.91 -11.59 1.09
CA GLY A 111 25.11 -10.41 0.72
C GLY A 111 23.81 -10.77 0.01
N LEU A 112 23.80 -11.80 -0.86
CA LEU A 112 22.58 -12.28 -1.51
C LEU A 112 21.59 -12.87 -0.48
N VAL A 113 22.07 -13.64 0.50
CA VAL A 113 21.21 -14.18 1.57
C VAL A 113 20.56 -13.03 2.35
N VAL A 114 21.34 -12.04 2.74
CA VAL A 114 20.81 -10.85 3.44
C VAL A 114 19.79 -10.11 2.58
N ALA A 115 20.12 -9.85 1.31
CA ALA A 115 19.20 -9.20 0.37
C ALA A 115 17.90 -9.97 0.23
N PHE A 116 17.97 -11.29 0.12
CA PHE A 116 16.80 -12.17 0.00
C PHE A 116 15.90 -12.12 1.24
N ILE A 117 16.47 -12.14 2.45
CA ILE A 117 15.70 -12.06 3.70
C ILE A 117 14.92 -10.73 3.73
N PHE A 118 15.58 -9.59 3.46
CA PHE A 118 14.91 -8.30 3.45
C PHE A 118 13.88 -8.18 2.33
N TYR A 119 14.12 -8.81 1.20
CA TYR A 119 13.16 -8.85 0.10
C TYR A 119 11.88 -9.61 0.46
N ILE A 120 12.00 -10.76 1.15
CA ILE A 120 10.84 -11.49 1.69
C ILE A 120 10.09 -10.65 2.72
N LEU A 121 10.79 -9.95 3.62
CA LEU A 121 10.16 -9.07 4.60
C LEU A 121 9.41 -7.91 3.92
N ALA A 122 9.98 -7.34 2.86
CA ALA A 122 9.31 -6.33 2.05
C ALA A 122 8.00 -6.86 1.43
N ALA A 123 8.05 -8.04 0.82
CA ALA A 123 6.89 -8.69 0.21
C ALA A 123 5.80 -9.01 1.24
N LEU A 124 6.16 -9.43 2.46
CA LEU A 124 5.22 -9.67 3.55
C LEU A 124 4.44 -8.40 3.94
N HIS A 125 5.13 -7.28 4.09
CA HIS A 125 4.51 -6.01 4.46
C HIS A 125 3.61 -5.48 3.34
N LEU A 126 4.05 -5.55 2.08
CA LEU A 126 3.24 -5.18 0.93
C LEU A 126 2.01 -6.08 0.77
N ARG A 127 2.13 -7.39 1.03
CA ARG A 127 0.99 -8.30 1.07
C ARG A 127 -0.04 -7.88 2.11
N LYS A 128 0.40 -7.49 3.32
CA LYS A 128 -0.51 -6.97 4.35
C LYS A 128 -1.24 -5.73 3.86
N THR A 129 -0.54 -4.77 3.26
CA THR A 129 -1.14 -3.57 2.66
C THR A 129 -2.23 -3.93 1.66
N PHE A 130 -1.93 -4.82 0.70
CA PHE A 130 -2.89 -5.20 -0.33
C PHE A 130 -4.09 -5.95 0.25
N ASN A 131 -3.88 -6.82 1.22
CA ASN A 131 -4.99 -7.51 1.89
C ASN A 131 -5.90 -6.52 2.66
N THR A 132 -5.33 -5.54 3.35
CA THR A 132 -6.13 -4.50 4.02
C THR A 132 -6.88 -3.65 3.01
N LEU A 133 -6.25 -3.28 1.88
CA LEU A 133 -6.92 -2.56 0.79
C LEU A 133 -8.06 -3.39 0.19
N ALA A 134 -7.86 -4.70 -0.04
CA ALA A 134 -8.90 -5.60 -0.52
C ALA A 134 -10.13 -5.60 0.40
N GLN A 135 -9.91 -5.72 1.71
CA GLN A 135 -10.98 -5.70 2.70
C GLN A 135 -11.72 -4.35 2.74
N LYS A 136 -11.00 -3.24 2.61
CA LYS A 136 -11.58 -1.89 2.71
C LYS A 136 -12.27 -1.44 1.42
N SER A 137 -11.72 -1.83 0.26
CA SER A 137 -12.27 -1.44 -1.05
C SER A 137 -13.25 -2.46 -1.62
N GLY A 138 -13.23 -3.70 -1.12
CA GLY A 138 -13.99 -4.82 -1.70
C GLY A 138 -13.41 -5.34 -3.02
N GLU A 139 -12.20 -4.90 -3.41
CA GLU A 139 -11.59 -5.24 -4.70
C GLU A 139 -10.68 -6.46 -4.56
N ALA A 140 -11.09 -7.59 -5.13
CA ALA A 140 -10.38 -8.87 -5.01
C ALA A 140 -9.00 -8.89 -5.69
N SER A 141 -8.76 -8.01 -6.67
CA SER A 141 -7.49 -7.89 -7.38
C SER A 141 -6.32 -7.64 -6.42
N PHE A 142 -6.54 -6.91 -5.32
CA PHE A 142 -5.50 -6.69 -4.32
C PHE A 142 -5.11 -7.95 -3.55
N THR A 143 -6.07 -8.81 -3.24
CA THR A 143 -5.76 -10.10 -2.59
C THR A 143 -4.90 -10.97 -3.51
N THR A 144 -5.24 -11.00 -4.79
CA THR A 144 -4.46 -11.72 -5.81
C THR A 144 -3.06 -11.14 -5.94
N ALA A 145 -2.94 -9.80 -6.03
CA ALA A 145 -1.66 -9.10 -6.08
C ALA A 145 -0.78 -9.41 -4.86
N GLY A 146 -1.33 -9.34 -3.65
CA GLY A 146 -0.61 -9.63 -2.42
C GLY A 146 -0.10 -11.07 -2.34
N ASN A 147 -0.92 -12.04 -2.77
CA ASN A 147 -0.53 -13.44 -2.78
C ASN A 147 0.55 -13.73 -3.84
N LEU A 148 0.39 -13.19 -5.05
CA LEU A 148 1.39 -13.33 -6.11
C LEU A 148 2.72 -12.68 -5.75
N LEU A 149 2.69 -11.52 -5.09
CA LEU A 149 3.89 -10.84 -4.60
C LEU A 149 4.63 -11.69 -3.58
N TRP A 150 3.91 -12.30 -2.65
CA TRP A 150 4.47 -13.19 -1.63
C TRP A 150 5.10 -14.45 -2.23
N TRP A 151 4.35 -15.17 -3.05
CA TRP A 151 4.88 -16.37 -3.72
C TRP A 151 6.01 -16.01 -4.69
N GLY A 152 5.89 -14.89 -5.38
CA GLY A 152 6.92 -14.37 -6.27
C GLY A 152 8.22 -14.07 -5.53
N ALA A 153 8.15 -13.48 -4.32
CA ALA A 153 9.33 -13.23 -3.50
C ALA A 153 10.04 -14.53 -3.09
N ILE A 154 9.30 -15.56 -2.69
CA ILE A 154 9.87 -16.85 -2.33
C ILE A 154 10.50 -17.55 -3.55
N LEU A 155 9.80 -17.53 -4.69
CA LEU A 155 10.24 -18.19 -5.92
C LEU A 155 11.25 -17.35 -6.73
N SER A 156 11.65 -16.16 -6.26
CA SER A 156 12.64 -15.33 -6.96
C SER A 156 14.03 -15.99 -7.03
N ILE A 157 14.33 -16.94 -6.13
CA ILE A 157 15.54 -17.77 -6.18
C ILE A 157 15.66 -18.52 -7.52
N ILE A 158 14.55 -18.99 -8.07
CA ILE A 158 14.52 -19.77 -9.33
C ILE A 158 14.08 -18.93 -10.53
N LEU A 159 14.22 -17.60 -10.46
CA LEU A 159 13.87 -16.62 -11.50
C LEU A 159 12.37 -16.56 -11.87
N VAL A 160 11.61 -17.65 -11.73
CA VAL A 160 10.16 -17.70 -11.98
C VAL A 160 9.41 -16.69 -11.10
N GLY A 161 9.93 -16.41 -9.90
CA GLY A 161 9.36 -15.44 -8.99
C GLY A 161 9.27 -14.03 -9.57
N PHE A 162 10.19 -13.61 -10.42
CA PHE A 162 10.14 -12.29 -11.06
C PHE A 162 8.92 -12.14 -11.98
N VAL A 163 8.54 -13.21 -12.69
CA VAL A 163 7.33 -13.21 -13.51
C VAL A 163 6.08 -13.05 -12.64
N LEU A 164 6.03 -13.76 -11.51
CA LEU A 164 4.91 -13.65 -10.57
C LEU A 164 4.81 -12.24 -9.96
N ILE A 165 5.95 -11.62 -9.63
CA ILE A 165 5.98 -10.25 -9.10
C ILE A 165 5.49 -9.26 -10.16
N PHE A 166 5.90 -9.43 -11.41
CA PHE A 166 5.41 -8.60 -12.51
C PHE A 166 3.89 -8.70 -12.66
N ILE A 167 3.35 -9.92 -12.64
CA ILE A 167 1.90 -10.16 -12.68
C ILE A 167 1.22 -9.58 -11.43
N ALA A 168 1.84 -9.69 -10.24
CA ALA A 168 1.30 -9.11 -9.01
C ALA A 168 1.10 -7.59 -9.13
N TRP A 169 2.07 -6.88 -9.71
CA TRP A 169 1.94 -5.44 -9.94
C TRP A 169 0.89 -5.08 -10.98
N ILE A 170 0.66 -5.93 -11.99
CA ILE A 170 -0.47 -5.75 -12.93
C ILE A 170 -1.80 -5.84 -12.15
N PHE A 171 -1.99 -6.86 -11.31
CA PHE A 171 -3.20 -6.99 -10.51
C PHE A 171 -3.37 -5.84 -9.51
N ALA A 172 -2.28 -5.37 -8.90
CA ALA A 172 -2.31 -4.19 -8.03
C ALA A 172 -2.76 -2.94 -8.80
N THR A 173 -2.21 -2.72 -9.99
CA THR A 173 -2.59 -1.60 -10.86
C THR A 173 -4.07 -1.67 -11.24
N ILE A 174 -4.55 -2.83 -11.68
CA ILE A 174 -5.98 -3.05 -11.96
C ILE A 174 -6.81 -2.72 -10.72
N GLY A 175 -6.42 -3.23 -9.55
CA GLY A 175 -7.11 -2.97 -8.28
C GLY A 175 -7.23 -1.47 -7.98
N PHE A 176 -6.17 -0.68 -8.17
CA PHE A 176 -6.25 0.77 -7.95
C PHE A 176 -7.21 1.47 -8.92
N PHE A 177 -7.26 1.09 -10.17
CA PHE A 177 -8.17 1.74 -11.12
C PHE A 177 -9.61 1.24 -11.01
N THR A 178 -9.86 0.01 -10.55
CA THR A 178 -11.21 -0.56 -10.42
C THR A 178 -11.86 -0.31 -9.06
N MET A 179 -11.07 0.05 -8.02
CA MET A 179 -11.61 0.31 -6.70
C MET A 179 -12.66 1.45 -6.71
N LYS A 180 -13.74 1.22 -5.95
CA LYS A 180 -14.86 2.16 -5.83
C LYS A 180 -14.82 2.88 -4.48
N SER A 181 -15.35 4.11 -4.45
CA SER A 181 -15.52 4.84 -3.19
C SER A 181 -16.53 4.12 -2.27
N ARG A 182 -16.42 4.33 -0.95
CA ARG A 182 -17.35 3.75 0.04
C ARG A 182 -18.82 4.08 -0.25
N GLN A 183 -19.12 5.22 -0.87
CA GLN A 183 -20.47 5.62 -1.21
C GLN A 183 -21.14 4.65 -2.18
N PHE A 184 -20.40 4.08 -3.11
CA PHE A 184 -20.93 3.07 -4.06
C PHE A 184 -21.08 1.69 -3.43
N GLN A 185 -20.32 1.35 -2.39
CA GLN A 185 -20.45 0.06 -1.70
C GLN A 185 -21.71 -0.03 -0.84
N GLN A 186 -22.22 1.11 -0.34
CA GLN A 186 -23.46 1.16 0.42
C GLN A 186 -24.72 1.10 -0.47
N TYR A 187 -24.58 1.31 -1.77
CA TYR A 187 -25.67 1.37 -2.74
C TYR A 187 -25.78 0.11 -3.62
N THR A 188 -25.38 -1.05 -3.14
CA THR A 188 -25.81 -2.29 -3.79
C THR A 188 -27.27 -2.51 -3.45
N PRO A 189 -28.23 -2.44 -4.40
CA PRO A 189 -29.63 -2.78 -4.12
C PRO A 189 -29.66 -4.23 -3.61
N GLN A 190 -30.14 -4.43 -2.40
CA GLN A 190 -30.41 -5.79 -1.90
C GLN A 190 -31.40 -6.45 -2.89
N PRO A 191 -31.16 -7.69 -3.35
CA PRO A 191 -32.01 -8.34 -4.33
C PRO A 191 -33.46 -8.63 -3.87
N ASN A 192 -33.75 -8.36 -2.63
CA ASN A 192 -35.07 -8.57 -2.02
C ASN A 192 -35.66 -7.22 -1.62
N GLY A 193 -36.50 -6.65 -2.49
CA GLY A 193 -37.65 -5.77 -2.23
C GLY A 193 -37.75 -4.88 -0.98
N ALA A 194 -36.67 -4.62 -0.27
CA ALA A 194 -36.68 -3.69 0.82
C ALA A 194 -36.54 -2.26 0.23
N THR A 195 -37.62 -1.51 0.22
CA THR A 195 -37.65 -0.07 0.02
C THR A 195 -36.50 0.60 0.76
N PRO A 196 -35.71 1.47 0.09
CA PRO A 196 -34.67 2.23 0.79
C PRO A 196 -35.31 2.95 1.96
N PRO A 197 -34.64 3.05 3.13
CA PRO A 197 -35.15 3.88 4.21
C PRO A 197 -35.35 5.27 3.65
N SER A 198 -36.62 5.69 3.67
CA SER A 198 -37.01 7.06 3.29
C SER A 198 -36.06 8.01 4.01
N THR A 199 -35.32 8.78 3.27
CA THR A 199 -34.60 9.96 3.75
C THR A 199 -35.65 10.79 4.51
N GLN A 200 -35.63 10.73 5.83
CA GLN A 200 -36.35 11.69 6.64
C GLN A 200 -35.88 13.07 6.19
N PRO A 201 -36.79 13.95 5.80
CA PRO A 201 -36.41 15.34 5.53
C PRO A 201 -35.76 15.87 6.82
N GLN A 202 -34.52 16.27 6.71
CA GLN A 202 -33.80 17.00 7.73
C GLN A 202 -34.65 18.19 8.12
N GLN A 203 -35.34 18.12 9.27
CA GLN A 203 -36.05 19.25 9.83
C GLN A 203 -35.06 20.38 10.03
N SER A 204 -35.16 21.35 9.16
CA SER A 204 -34.61 22.71 9.33
C SER A 204 -34.97 23.18 10.76
N PRO A 205 -34.03 23.72 11.54
CA PRO A 205 -34.36 24.35 12.79
C PRO A 205 -35.20 25.61 12.52
N GLY A 206 -36.51 25.41 12.49
CA GLY A 206 -37.48 26.45 12.40
C GLY A 206 -37.46 27.32 13.65
N ASN A 207 -37.17 28.53 13.42
CA ASN A 207 -37.25 29.71 14.25
C ASN A 207 -38.45 29.68 15.22
N GLY A 208 -38.13 29.59 16.52
CA GLY A 208 -39.14 29.67 17.58
C GLY A 208 -39.74 31.05 17.67
N MET A 209 -40.98 31.19 17.26
CA MET A 209 -41.83 32.29 17.72
C MET A 209 -42.63 31.84 18.91
N ASN A 210 -42.32 32.47 20.01
CA ASN A 210 -43.00 32.68 21.26
C ASN A 210 -44.50 32.95 21.05
N GLN A 211 -45.38 32.10 21.57
CA GLN A 211 -46.71 32.49 21.89
C GLN A 211 -47.05 32.07 23.34
N ASN A 212 -46.81 33.04 24.23
CA ASN A 212 -47.60 33.15 25.45
C ASN A 212 -49.06 33.25 25.08
N ASN A 213 -49.95 32.54 25.73
CA ASN A 213 -51.02 33.16 26.49
C ASN A 213 -52.07 32.12 26.95
N TYR A 214 -52.37 32.26 28.24
CA TYR A 214 -53.66 32.17 28.92
C TYR A 214 -54.41 30.81 29.03
N ALA A 215 -54.46 30.34 30.19
CA ALA A 215 -55.66 30.23 31.05
C ALA A 215 -55.27 29.39 32.26
N MET A 216 -55.22 30.02 33.39
CA MET A 216 -56.21 30.17 34.46
C MET A 216 -56.99 28.87 34.74
N GLY A 217 -56.84 28.42 35.99
CA GLY A 217 -57.97 27.91 36.72
C GLY A 217 -57.84 26.52 37.31
N GLY A 218 -57.81 26.45 38.60
CA GLY A 218 -58.27 25.20 39.26
C GLY A 218 -57.49 24.77 40.48
N LYS A 219 -57.76 25.41 41.60
CA LYS A 219 -57.59 25.00 42.98
C LYS A 219 -57.92 23.51 43.25
N ARG A 220 -57.17 22.84 44.15
CA ARG A 220 -57.52 22.29 45.45
C ARG A 220 -56.41 21.39 45.91
N PHE A 221 -55.77 21.74 47.05
CA PHE A 221 -56.11 21.40 48.43
C PHE A 221 -56.36 19.87 48.66
N ASN A 222 -55.44 19.23 49.29
CA ASN A 222 -55.52 18.45 50.50
C ASN A 222 -54.19 17.71 50.71
N ASP A 223 -53.48 18.00 51.71
CA ASP A 223 -53.46 17.81 53.14
C ASP A 223 -53.45 16.32 53.57
N SER A 224 -52.63 16.10 54.53
CA SER A 224 -52.50 15.06 55.59
C SER A 224 -51.54 13.89 55.25
N ARG A 225 -50.47 13.94 56.01
CA ARG A 225 -50.05 13.12 57.16
C ARG A 225 -49.91 11.60 56.88
N ASN A 226 -48.80 11.10 56.94
CA ASN A 226 -48.10 10.49 58.10
C ASN A 226 -46.62 10.20 57.68
#